data_199fe0b9b68e07a4f8f53852fe5fe44f
#
_entry.id   199fe0b9b68e07a4f8f53852fe5fe44f
#
_cell.length_a   1.000
_cell.length_b   1.000
_cell.length_c   1.000
_cell.angle_alpha   90.00
_cell.angle_beta   90.00
_cell.angle_gamma   90.00
#
_symmetry.space_group_name_H-M   'P 1'
#
loop_
_entity.id
_entity.type
_entity.pdbx_description
1 polymer ?
#
loop_
_entity_poly.entity_id
_entity_poly.type
_entity_poly.pdbx_seq_one_letter_code
_entity_poly.pdbx_strand_id
1 'polypeptide(L)'
;PLVSALFKLTRAGVRQSTKIGKAATRQGIAAGGRLASSARHVMSGIATPADAPAAASGGRWHEGRWGLGPLAMRRYRLFIPSGASARRPIPLLLLLHGCAQDTAAFAASTRCAAVARERGFAVLMPEQAQEANPQRCWNWFGSDARVGMETRILMAIVEHAVSTHPRIGGPLFALGLS
;
A
#
# COMPACT_ATOMS: atom_id res chain seq x y z
N PRO A 1 11.04 -17.84 16.01
CA PRO A 1 11.99 -18.34 14.99
C PRO A 1 11.68 -17.83 13.57
N LEU A 2 10.44 -17.46 13.26
CA LEU A 2 10.03 -16.99 11.90
C LEU A 2 10.57 -15.59 11.55
N VAL A 3 10.74 -14.72 12.52
CA VAL A 3 11.24 -13.35 12.32
C VAL A 3 12.70 -13.32 11.87
N SER A 4 13.52 -14.29 12.31
CA SER A 4 14.93 -14.37 11.89
C SER A 4 15.13 -14.80 10.43
N ALA A 5 14.18 -15.47 9.82
CA ALA A 5 14.27 -15.91 8.42
C ALA A 5 13.99 -14.76 7.43
N LEU A 6 13.06 -13.86 7.77
CA LEU A 6 12.77 -12.68 6.92
C LEU A 6 13.95 -11.70 6.86
N PHE A 7 14.74 -11.58 7.95
CA PHE A 7 15.88 -10.65 8.01
C PHE A 7 17.07 -11.07 7.11
N LYS A 8 17.15 -12.35 6.73
CA LYS A 8 18.23 -12.84 5.85
C LYS A 8 17.95 -12.60 4.36
N LEU A 9 16.69 -12.49 3.95
CA LEU A 9 16.31 -12.29 2.54
C LEU A 9 16.46 -10.84 2.08
N THR A 10 16.34 -9.87 2.99
CA THR A 10 16.45 -8.44 2.64
C THR A 10 17.89 -7.97 2.41
N ARG A 11 18.90 -8.68 2.94
CA ARG A 11 20.32 -8.30 2.79
C ARG A 11 20.91 -8.62 1.40
N ALA A 12 20.30 -9.54 0.66
CA ALA A 12 20.78 -9.95 -0.66
C ALA A 12 20.26 -9.06 -1.80
N GLY A 13 19.11 -8.41 -1.64
CA GLY A 13 18.46 -7.61 -2.68
C GLY A 13 19.01 -6.19 -2.87
N VAL A 14 19.66 -5.63 -1.88
CA VAL A 14 20.09 -4.20 -1.87
C VAL A 14 21.37 -3.92 -2.65
N ARG A 15 22.13 -4.94 -3.08
CA ARG A 15 23.42 -4.73 -3.75
C ARG A 15 23.37 -4.59 -5.29
N GLN A 16 22.22 -4.71 -5.94
CA GLN A 16 22.14 -4.67 -7.42
C GLN A 16 21.48 -3.43 -8.03
N SER A 17 20.95 -2.49 -7.25
CA SER A 17 20.20 -1.33 -7.80
C SER A 17 21.02 -0.04 -8.04
N THR A 18 22.31 -0.01 -7.86
CA THR A 18 23.10 1.25 -7.93
C THR A 18 23.91 1.46 -9.22
N LYS A 19 23.66 0.72 -10.29
CA LYS A 19 24.47 0.84 -11.53
C LYS A 19 23.71 1.23 -12.81
N ILE A 20 22.45 1.64 -12.78
CA ILE A 20 21.77 2.12 -13.99
C ILE A 20 21.16 3.50 -13.72
N GLY A 21 21.84 4.56 -14.10
CA GLY A 21 21.29 5.92 -13.96
C GLY A 21 22.24 7.05 -14.26
N LYS A 22 23.05 6.98 -15.33
CA LYS A 22 23.74 8.14 -15.88
C LYS A 22 23.94 7.98 -17.40
N ALA A 23 22.90 8.23 -18.18
CA ALA A 23 23.01 8.64 -19.57
C ALA A 23 21.63 8.94 -20.12
N ALA A 24 21.27 10.18 -20.23
CA ALA A 24 20.44 10.76 -21.30
C ALA A 24 19.90 12.13 -20.87
N THR A 25 20.74 13.15 -21.02
CA THR A 25 20.26 14.52 -21.12
C THR A 25 21.09 15.20 -22.23
N ARG A 26 20.52 15.33 -23.42
CA ARG A 26 20.79 16.41 -24.40
C ARG A 26 20.10 16.11 -25.73
N GLN A 27 19.37 17.11 -26.18
CA GLN A 27 18.71 17.32 -27.48
C GLN A 27 17.20 17.18 -27.41
N GLY A 28 16.37 18.16 -27.78
CA GLY A 28 16.59 19.32 -28.56
C GLY A 28 15.35 20.21 -28.48
N ILE A 29 15.59 21.50 -28.46
CA ILE A 29 14.60 22.57 -28.65
C ILE A 29 14.54 22.86 -30.13
N ALA A 30 13.37 22.78 -30.76
CA ALA A 30 12.97 23.69 -31.84
C ALA A 30 11.61 23.30 -32.49
N ALA A 31 10.86 24.33 -32.86
CA ALA A 31 9.66 24.41 -33.69
C ALA A 31 8.35 24.28 -32.92
N GLY A 32 7.62 25.28 -32.56
CA GLY A 32 7.17 26.51 -33.17
C GLY A 32 6.03 26.31 -34.18
N GLY A 33 4.74 26.63 -33.85
CA GLY A 33 3.76 26.80 -34.90
C GLY A 33 2.34 26.38 -34.53
N ARG A 34 1.59 27.38 -34.00
CA ARG A 34 0.14 27.58 -34.26
C ARG A 34 -0.77 26.37 -34.42
N LEU A 35 -1.74 26.29 -33.53
CA LEU A 35 -3.17 26.16 -33.86
C LEU A 35 -3.97 26.45 -32.57
N ALA A 36 -4.45 27.69 -32.50
CA ALA A 36 -5.53 28.10 -31.62
C ALA A 36 -6.85 27.65 -32.26
N SER A 37 -7.81 27.37 -31.41
CA SER A 37 -9.23 27.12 -31.65
C SER A 37 -9.67 25.65 -31.68
N SER A 38 -10.05 25.18 -30.50
CA SER A 38 -11.23 24.33 -30.26
C SER A 38 -11.30 23.91 -28.78
N ALA A 39 -11.19 24.87 -27.88
CA ALA A 39 -11.41 24.65 -26.44
C ALA A 39 -12.72 25.27 -26.00
N ARG A 40 -13.82 24.71 -26.39
CA ARG A 40 -15.15 24.92 -25.77
C ARG A 40 -16.04 23.76 -26.12
N HIS A 41 -15.99 22.68 -25.36
CA HIS A 41 -17.12 21.77 -25.12
C HIS A 41 -16.61 20.44 -24.49
N VAL A 42 -15.91 20.49 -23.38
CA VAL A 42 -15.86 19.35 -22.45
C VAL A 42 -15.58 19.87 -21.03
N MET A 43 -16.49 20.68 -20.51
CA MET A 43 -16.56 21.00 -19.09
C MET A 43 -17.98 20.71 -18.62
N SER A 44 -18.36 19.45 -18.70
CA SER A 44 -19.55 18.97 -18.00
C SER A 44 -19.35 17.50 -17.72
N GLY A 45 -18.91 17.20 -16.53
CA GLY A 45 -18.69 15.83 -16.09
C GLY A 45 -17.59 15.67 -15.05
N ILE A 46 -17.39 16.69 -14.19
CA ILE A 46 -16.73 16.42 -12.91
C ILE A 46 -17.81 15.69 -12.10
N ALA A 47 -17.82 14.38 -12.22
CA ALA A 47 -18.52 13.53 -11.28
C ALA A 47 -17.94 13.81 -9.89
N THR A 48 -18.76 14.40 -9.03
CA THR A 48 -18.56 14.40 -7.59
C THR A 48 -18.20 12.98 -7.14
N PRO A 49 -17.30 12.79 -6.18
CA PRO A 49 -17.05 11.48 -5.58
C PRO A 49 -18.23 11.13 -4.66
N ALA A 50 -19.38 10.91 -5.24
CA ALA A 50 -20.52 10.32 -4.61
C ALA A 50 -20.68 8.95 -5.26
N ASP A 51 -20.72 7.94 -4.39
CA ASP A 51 -20.89 6.53 -4.68
C ASP A 51 -19.56 5.76 -4.81
N ALA A 52 -18.98 5.50 -3.64
CA ALA A 52 -18.28 4.22 -3.47
C ALA A 52 -19.27 3.13 -3.92
N PRO A 53 -18.91 2.28 -4.92
CA PRO A 53 -19.82 1.25 -5.38
C PRO A 53 -20.28 0.43 -4.17
N ALA A 54 -21.59 0.37 -4.01
CA ALA A 54 -22.30 -0.42 -3.01
C ALA A 54 -21.62 -1.77 -2.88
N ALA A 55 -21.47 -2.23 -1.65
CA ALA A 55 -20.83 -3.47 -1.24
C ALA A 55 -21.09 -4.60 -2.25
N ALA A 56 -20.16 -4.78 -3.18
CA ALA A 56 -20.16 -5.92 -4.06
C ALA A 56 -20.05 -7.16 -3.16
N SER A 57 -21.04 -8.02 -3.23
CA SER A 57 -21.23 -9.27 -2.52
C SER A 57 -19.97 -10.16 -2.54
N GLY A 58 -19.02 -9.96 -1.63
CA GLY A 58 -17.80 -10.76 -1.68
C GLY A 58 -16.72 -10.43 -0.65
N GLY A 59 -16.97 -9.47 0.25
CA GLY A 59 -16.03 -9.13 1.33
C GLY A 59 -16.31 -7.77 1.94
N ARG A 60 -15.57 -7.44 3.00
CA ARG A 60 -15.74 -6.19 3.74
C ARG A 60 -14.40 -5.49 3.97
N TRP A 61 -14.40 -4.18 3.83
CA TRP A 61 -13.35 -3.31 4.29
C TRP A 61 -13.56 -2.93 5.75
N HIS A 62 -12.52 -3.02 6.54
CA HIS A 62 -12.41 -2.53 7.90
C HIS A 62 -11.36 -1.43 7.91
N GLU A 63 -11.65 -0.34 8.60
CA GLU A 63 -10.70 0.75 8.80
C GLU A 63 -10.31 0.84 10.26
N GLY A 64 -9.04 1.12 10.53
CA GLY A 64 -8.54 1.21 11.88
C GLY A 64 -7.32 2.12 11.99
N ARG A 65 -6.89 2.28 13.24
CA ARG A 65 -5.67 2.99 13.60
C ARG A 65 -4.90 2.17 14.62
N TRP A 66 -3.58 2.17 14.50
CA TRP A 66 -2.71 1.47 15.44
C TRP A 66 -1.41 2.24 15.64
N GLY A 67 -0.90 2.23 16.87
CA GLY A 67 0.33 2.89 17.26
C GLY A 67 0.14 3.92 18.36
N LEU A 68 1.25 4.38 18.96
CA LEU A 68 1.27 5.39 20.00
C LEU A 68 2.00 6.64 19.52
N GLY A 69 1.36 7.79 19.70
CA GLY A 69 1.89 9.08 19.31
C GLY A 69 1.95 9.32 17.80
N PRO A 70 2.26 10.55 17.36
CA PRO A 70 2.11 10.96 15.95
C PRO A 70 3.06 10.23 15.00
N LEU A 71 4.27 9.89 15.45
CA LEU A 71 5.27 9.25 14.60
C LEU A 71 5.04 7.74 14.40
N ALA A 72 4.39 7.07 15.35
CA ALA A 72 4.14 5.62 15.28
C ALA A 72 2.71 5.27 14.89
N MET A 73 1.77 6.21 15.03
CA MET A 73 0.38 5.96 14.64
C MET A 73 0.25 5.82 13.11
N ARG A 74 -0.44 4.76 12.69
CA ARG A 74 -0.81 4.53 11.29
C ARG A 74 -2.30 4.26 11.19
N ARG A 75 -2.93 4.84 10.19
CA ARG A 75 -4.22 4.34 9.71
C ARG A 75 -3.98 3.08 8.90
N TYR A 76 -4.97 2.22 8.82
CA TYR A 76 -4.92 1.06 7.94
C TYR A 76 -6.31 0.72 7.42
N ARG A 77 -6.33 0.07 6.28
CA ARG A 77 -7.52 -0.59 5.72
C ARG A 77 -7.26 -2.08 5.65
N LEU A 78 -8.26 -2.87 6.01
CA LEU A 78 -8.19 -4.32 6.00
C LEU A 78 -9.39 -4.87 5.21
N PHE A 79 -9.12 -5.56 4.12
CA PHE A 79 -10.13 -6.28 3.36
C PHE A 79 -10.17 -7.74 3.77
N ILE A 80 -11.37 -8.25 4.09
CA ILE A 80 -11.61 -9.66 4.40
C ILE A 80 -12.69 -10.17 3.46
N PRO A 81 -12.40 -11.17 2.60
CA PRO A 81 -13.39 -11.77 1.71
C PRO A 81 -14.48 -12.53 2.52
N SER A 82 -15.68 -12.60 1.97
CA SER A 82 -16.86 -13.17 2.64
C SER A 82 -16.74 -14.66 2.98
N GLY A 83 -15.94 -15.42 2.22
CA GLY A 83 -15.70 -16.85 2.46
C GLY A 83 -14.78 -17.19 3.64
N ALA A 84 -14.14 -16.17 4.26
CA ALA A 84 -13.25 -16.39 5.40
C ALA A 84 -14.03 -16.75 6.67
N SER A 85 -13.54 -17.72 7.44
CA SER A 85 -14.12 -18.12 8.72
C SER A 85 -13.04 -18.36 9.79
N ALA A 86 -13.41 -18.25 11.07
CA ALA A 86 -12.49 -18.52 12.18
C ALA A 86 -12.05 -20.00 12.26
N ARG A 87 -12.86 -20.93 11.72
CA ARG A 87 -12.50 -22.36 11.67
C ARG A 87 -11.50 -22.68 10.57
N ARG A 88 -11.43 -21.84 9.55
CA ARG A 88 -10.49 -21.96 8.42
C ARG A 88 -9.93 -20.57 8.12
N PRO A 89 -8.98 -20.10 8.94
CA PRO A 89 -8.37 -18.78 8.74
C PRO A 89 -7.64 -18.71 7.40
N ILE A 90 -7.69 -17.53 6.78
CA ILE A 90 -7.09 -17.27 5.48
C ILE A 90 -5.75 -16.54 5.62
N PRO A 91 -4.82 -16.68 4.65
CA PRO A 91 -3.57 -15.92 4.61
C PRO A 91 -3.78 -14.41 4.61
N LEU A 92 -2.76 -13.67 5.04
CA LEU A 92 -2.73 -12.21 5.04
C LEU A 92 -1.66 -11.68 4.08
N LEU A 93 -2.05 -10.77 3.20
CA LEU A 93 -1.14 -9.95 2.40
C LEU A 93 -1.01 -8.57 3.04
N LEU A 94 0.20 -8.22 3.48
CA LEU A 94 0.57 -6.85 3.82
C LEU A 94 0.92 -6.13 2.50
N LEU A 95 0.11 -5.14 2.12
CA LEU A 95 0.26 -4.41 0.87
C LEU A 95 0.63 -2.94 1.15
N LEU A 96 1.84 -2.53 0.75
CA LEU A 96 2.41 -1.22 1.04
C LEU A 96 2.33 -0.33 -0.20
N HIS A 97 1.69 0.83 -0.05
CA HIS A 97 1.55 1.83 -1.13
C HIS A 97 2.88 2.52 -1.45
N GLY A 98 2.98 3.14 -2.63
CA GLY A 98 4.11 3.99 -3.02
C GLY A 98 4.06 5.39 -2.39
N CYS A 99 5.13 6.17 -2.58
CA CYS A 99 5.20 7.56 -2.12
C CYS A 99 4.02 8.38 -2.65
N ALA A 100 3.55 9.33 -1.83
CA ALA A 100 2.45 10.25 -2.12
C ALA A 100 1.08 9.60 -2.38
N GLN A 101 0.95 8.28 -2.15
CA GLN A 101 -0.32 7.57 -2.30
C GLN A 101 -1.08 7.48 -0.97
N ASP A 102 -2.38 7.31 -1.06
CA ASP A 102 -3.24 6.87 0.04
C ASP A 102 -3.74 5.44 -0.21
N THR A 103 -4.22 4.79 0.84
CA THR A 103 -4.66 3.41 0.77
C THR A 103 -5.94 3.20 -0.05
N ALA A 104 -6.80 4.22 -0.18
CA ALA A 104 -8.04 4.12 -0.94
C ALA A 104 -7.77 4.12 -2.44
N ALA A 105 -7.00 5.11 -2.92
CA ALA A 105 -6.58 5.21 -4.32
C ALA A 105 -5.72 4.01 -4.73
N PHE A 106 -4.81 3.56 -3.84
CA PHE A 106 -3.97 2.39 -4.10
C PHE A 106 -4.78 1.10 -4.18
N ALA A 107 -5.76 0.89 -3.29
CA ALA A 107 -6.66 -0.26 -3.34
C ALA A 107 -7.47 -0.29 -4.64
N ALA A 108 -7.95 0.87 -5.11
CA ALA A 108 -8.69 0.99 -6.35
C ALA A 108 -7.80 0.66 -7.57
N SER A 109 -6.60 1.24 -7.65
CA SER A 109 -5.68 1.07 -8.79
C SER A 109 -5.16 -0.37 -8.92
N THR A 110 -4.88 -1.03 -7.81
CA THR A 110 -4.39 -2.42 -7.80
C THR A 110 -5.50 -3.46 -7.93
N ARG A 111 -6.77 -3.07 -7.73
CA ARG A 111 -7.92 -3.98 -7.66
C ARG A 111 -7.70 -5.12 -6.64
N CYS A 112 -6.92 -4.86 -5.59
CA CYS A 112 -6.48 -5.88 -4.64
C CYS A 112 -7.64 -6.64 -3.97
N ALA A 113 -8.77 -5.97 -3.70
CA ALA A 113 -9.94 -6.62 -3.13
C ALA A 113 -10.57 -7.67 -4.07
N ALA A 114 -10.55 -7.43 -5.40
CA ALA A 114 -11.05 -8.39 -6.37
C ALA A 114 -10.17 -9.64 -6.41
N VAL A 115 -8.84 -9.45 -6.46
CA VAL A 115 -7.88 -10.55 -6.44
C VAL A 115 -7.93 -11.32 -5.11
N ALA A 116 -8.02 -10.60 -3.99
CA ALA A 116 -8.12 -11.20 -2.66
C ALA A 116 -9.37 -12.08 -2.51
N ARG A 117 -10.49 -11.63 -3.06
CA ARG A 117 -11.74 -12.40 -3.08
C ARG A 117 -11.61 -13.66 -3.94
N GLU A 118 -11.02 -13.53 -5.12
CA GLU A 118 -10.83 -14.66 -6.05
C GLU A 118 -9.88 -15.72 -5.48
N ARG A 119 -8.80 -15.27 -4.83
CA ARG A 119 -7.72 -16.15 -4.35
C ARG A 119 -7.83 -16.54 -2.89
N GLY A 120 -8.77 -15.99 -2.13
CA GLY A 120 -9.04 -16.38 -0.75
C GLY A 120 -7.99 -15.92 0.26
N PHE A 121 -7.55 -14.67 0.21
CA PHE A 121 -6.66 -14.08 1.22
C PHE A 121 -7.18 -12.71 1.69
N ALA A 122 -6.76 -12.28 2.88
CA ALA A 122 -7.04 -10.94 3.39
C ALA A 122 -5.94 -9.96 2.94
N VAL A 123 -6.28 -8.67 2.79
CA VAL A 123 -5.32 -7.61 2.44
C VAL A 123 -5.30 -6.55 3.53
N LEU A 124 -4.15 -6.35 4.16
CA LEU A 124 -3.90 -5.28 5.11
C LEU A 124 -3.06 -4.21 4.44
N MET A 125 -3.56 -2.98 4.45
CA MET A 125 -2.94 -1.82 3.82
C MET A 125 -2.72 -0.73 4.87
N PRO A 126 -1.56 -0.69 5.54
CA PRO A 126 -1.18 0.45 6.36
C PRO A 126 -0.97 1.69 5.50
N GLU A 127 -1.25 2.86 6.07
CA GLU A 127 -1.00 4.16 5.43
C GLU A 127 0.13 4.89 6.14
N GLN A 128 1.16 5.29 5.39
CA GLN A 128 2.25 6.06 5.96
C GLN A 128 1.77 7.43 6.40
N ALA A 129 2.10 7.81 7.63
CA ALA A 129 1.73 9.10 8.18
C ALA A 129 2.63 10.23 7.65
N GLN A 130 2.04 11.40 7.37
CA GLN A 130 2.80 12.58 6.94
C GLN A 130 3.78 13.07 8.01
N GLU A 131 3.43 12.89 9.27
CA GLU A 131 4.29 13.22 10.43
C GLU A 131 5.56 12.37 10.46
N ALA A 132 5.50 11.14 9.96
CA ALA A 132 6.66 10.25 9.86
C ALA A 132 7.46 10.47 8.58
N ASN A 133 6.78 10.85 7.49
CA ASN A 133 7.39 11.23 6.21
C ASN A 133 6.43 12.14 5.43
N PRO A 134 6.79 13.42 5.17
CA PRO A 134 5.93 14.39 4.47
C PRO A 134 5.43 13.93 3.10
N GLN A 135 6.21 13.10 2.41
CA GLN A 135 5.86 12.53 1.11
C GLN A 135 5.15 11.17 1.24
N ARG A 136 4.84 10.74 2.45
CA ARG A 136 4.27 9.40 2.72
C ARG A 136 5.08 8.25 2.13
N CYS A 137 6.40 8.44 1.96
CA CYS A 137 7.28 7.34 1.60
C CYS A 137 7.60 6.49 2.82
N TRP A 138 7.73 5.19 2.62
CA TRP A 138 8.24 4.30 3.65
C TRP A 138 9.74 4.55 3.84
N ASN A 139 10.21 4.60 5.08
CA ASN A 139 11.56 5.07 5.41
C ASN A 139 12.64 3.95 5.30
N TRP A 140 12.63 3.21 4.17
CA TRP A 140 13.58 2.10 3.94
C TRP A 140 15.04 2.54 3.75
N PHE A 141 15.26 3.79 3.37
CA PHE A 141 16.56 4.39 3.08
C PHE A 141 17.11 5.19 4.27
N GLY A 142 16.49 5.10 5.42
CA GLY A 142 16.96 5.75 6.65
C GLY A 142 18.08 4.97 7.33
N SER A 143 18.48 5.40 8.53
CA SER A 143 19.37 4.62 9.39
C SER A 143 18.75 3.27 9.77
N ASP A 144 19.59 2.30 10.14
CA ASP A 144 19.13 0.97 10.60
C ASP A 144 18.09 1.07 11.73
N ALA A 145 18.25 2.05 12.62
CA ALA A 145 17.29 2.32 13.69
C ALA A 145 15.94 2.77 13.16
N ARG A 146 15.91 3.60 12.11
CA ARG A 146 14.68 4.10 11.49
C ARG A 146 13.97 3.00 10.71
N VAL A 147 14.72 2.23 9.92
CA VAL A 147 14.19 1.05 9.21
C VAL A 147 13.63 0.03 10.20
N GLY A 148 14.35 -0.24 11.28
CA GLY A 148 13.90 -1.16 12.32
C GLY A 148 12.64 -0.66 13.05
N MET A 149 12.50 0.65 13.26
CA MET A 149 11.28 1.22 13.84
C MET A 149 10.09 1.05 12.89
N GLU A 150 10.24 1.38 11.61
CA GLU A 150 9.19 1.24 10.59
C GLU A 150 8.72 -0.22 10.52
N THR A 151 9.66 -1.15 10.46
CA THR A 151 9.34 -2.59 10.44
C THR A 151 8.56 -3.03 11.69
N ARG A 152 8.96 -2.57 12.88
CA ARG A 152 8.24 -2.90 14.12
C ARG A 152 6.82 -2.34 14.13
N ILE A 153 6.62 -1.12 13.63
CA ILE A 153 5.28 -0.52 13.52
C ILE A 153 4.40 -1.37 12.59
N LEU A 154 4.90 -1.73 11.42
CA LEU A 154 4.16 -2.55 10.46
C LEU A 154 3.80 -3.92 11.03
N MET A 155 4.75 -4.58 11.70
CA MET A 155 4.49 -5.88 12.33
C MET A 155 3.49 -5.78 13.48
N ALA A 156 3.52 -4.71 14.28
CA ALA A 156 2.54 -4.50 15.33
C ALA A 156 1.11 -4.30 14.77
N ILE A 157 0.98 -3.64 13.60
CA ILE A 157 -0.31 -3.52 12.91
C ILE A 157 -0.80 -4.89 12.40
N VAL A 158 0.10 -5.71 11.87
CA VAL A 158 -0.20 -7.08 11.45
C VAL A 158 -0.71 -7.91 12.64
N GLU A 159 0.02 -7.91 13.76
CA GLU A 159 -0.34 -8.61 14.98
C GLU A 159 -1.71 -8.15 15.50
N HIS A 160 -1.95 -6.83 15.52
CA HIS A 160 -3.24 -6.27 15.89
C HIS A 160 -4.37 -6.75 14.97
N ALA A 161 -4.16 -6.71 13.64
CA ALA A 161 -5.16 -7.15 12.67
C ALA A 161 -5.50 -8.64 12.84
N VAL A 162 -4.50 -9.49 13.05
CA VAL A 162 -4.69 -10.93 13.27
C VAL A 162 -5.40 -11.21 14.59
N SER A 163 -5.01 -10.52 15.68
CA SER A 163 -5.63 -10.73 17.00
C SER A 163 -7.09 -10.27 17.07
N THR A 164 -7.44 -9.23 16.31
CA THR A 164 -8.81 -8.68 16.31
C THR A 164 -9.73 -9.33 15.28
N HIS A 165 -9.18 -10.09 14.33
CA HIS A 165 -9.94 -10.73 13.26
C HIS A 165 -9.61 -12.22 13.16
N PRO A 166 -10.26 -13.11 13.93
CA PRO A 166 -9.92 -14.54 13.99
C PRO A 166 -10.13 -15.29 12.65
N ARG A 167 -10.67 -14.63 11.64
CA ARG A 167 -10.76 -15.15 10.27
C ARG A 167 -9.46 -15.04 9.48
N ILE A 168 -8.45 -14.33 10.03
CA ILE A 168 -7.12 -14.16 9.44
C ILE A 168 -6.12 -14.99 10.23
N GLY A 169 -5.29 -15.76 9.53
CA GLY A 169 -4.24 -16.57 10.15
C GLY A 169 -3.47 -17.35 9.08
N GLY A 170 -2.39 -18.00 9.49
CA GLY A 170 -1.54 -18.74 8.56
C GLY A 170 -0.45 -17.87 7.93
N PRO A 171 -0.07 -18.10 6.65
CA PRO A 171 1.04 -17.39 6.02
C PRO A 171 0.82 -15.88 5.90
N LEU A 172 1.87 -15.12 6.20
CA LEU A 172 1.95 -13.68 5.95
C LEU A 172 2.84 -13.45 4.72
N PHE A 173 2.31 -12.68 3.77
CA PHE A 173 3.03 -12.21 2.60
C PHE A 173 3.14 -10.69 2.65
N ALA A 174 4.19 -10.12 2.07
CA ALA A 174 4.36 -8.69 1.94
C ALA A 174 4.68 -8.32 0.49
N LEU A 175 4.02 -7.27 0.00
CA LEU A 175 4.23 -6.68 -1.30
C LEU A 175 4.20 -5.17 -1.16
N GLY A 176 5.10 -4.48 -1.85
CA GLY A 176 5.16 -3.02 -1.84
C GLY A 176 5.37 -2.44 -3.23
N LEU A 177 4.86 -1.23 -3.43
CA LEU A 177 5.15 -0.38 -4.58
C LEU A 177 6.13 0.71 -4.13
N SER A 178 7.08 1.05 -4.98
CA SER A 178 8.05 2.14 -4.75
C SER A 178 7.93 3.20 -5.84
#